data_e41e918b946fbd18e5e67677fef09ce8
#
_entry.id   e41e918b946fbd18e5e67677fef09ce8
#
_cell.length_a   1.000
_cell.length_b   1.000
_cell.length_c   1.000
_cell.angle_alpha   90.00
_cell.angle_beta   90.00
_cell.angle_gamma   90.00
#
_symmetry.space_group_name_H-M   'P 1'
#
loop_
_entity.id
_entity.type
_entity.pdbx_description
1 polymer ?
#
loop_
_entity_poly.entity_id
_entity_poly.type
_entity_poly.pdbx_seq_one_letter_code
_entity_poly.pdbx_strand_id
1 'polypeptide(L)'
;MPYPGLEVVVQYWLYSLVDDWHSTQRSVAIPGAGTVRMPGIHQHHEGDWEAVTVGMSADRPLFVDWSAHCAGEWRPFAGATLVADPGGERTHPVSWVALGSHANLPTPVTARPRWWNCDPRVATFVHQRVQAVIGAVAIAALGSRLDDALGILDRAGSGTPQAFPLALVNRTTWPMTFPGIWGGRERMEVGPAGRALGWSPPTPTLQPLWRNPLTTIFGDASRSRGR
;
A
#
# COMPACT_ATOMS: atom_id res chain seq x y z
N MET A 1 -3.44 -0.33 -26.25
CA MET A 1 -2.62 -0.68 -25.09
C MET A 1 -2.20 0.61 -24.41
N PRO A 2 -2.24 0.70 -23.07
CA PRO A 2 -1.92 1.95 -22.37
C PRO A 2 -0.43 2.34 -22.45
N TYR A 3 0.43 1.40 -22.84
CA TYR A 3 1.87 1.64 -22.98
C TYR A 3 2.37 1.07 -24.33
N PRO A 4 2.80 1.92 -25.27
CA PRO A 4 3.30 1.47 -26.56
C PRO A 4 4.52 0.54 -26.42
N GLY A 5 4.55 -0.55 -27.17
CA GLY A 5 5.64 -1.52 -27.16
C GLY A 5 5.69 -2.47 -25.96
N LEU A 6 4.67 -2.46 -25.10
CA LEU A 6 4.58 -3.41 -23.99
C LEU A 6 4.29 -4.83 -24.49
N GLU A 7 5.14 -5.77 -24.12
CA GLU A 7 5.05 -7.18 -24.51
C GLU A 7 4.92 -8.12 -23.31
N VAL A 8 5.63 -7.81 -22.22
CA VAL A 8 5.71 -8.66 -21.02
C VAL A 8 5.46 -7.83 -19.78
N VAL A 9 4.77 -8.44 -18.82
CA VAL A 9 4.62 -7.92 -17.45
C VAL A 9 5.20 -8.92 -16.48
N VAL A 10 6.19 -8.48 -15.72
CA VAL A 10 6.83 -9.27 -14.66
C VAL A 10 6.36 -8.72 -13.31
N GLN A 11 5.91 -9.59 -12.42
CA GLN A 11 5.45 -9.21 -11.08
C GLN A 11 6.32 -9.91 -10.03
N TYR A 12 6.84 -9.12 -9.10
CA TYR A 12 7.55 -9.58 -7.91
C TYR A 12 6.61 -9.47 -6.72
N TRP A 13 6.11 -10.62 -6.25
CA TRP A 13 5.21 -10.68 -5.12
C TRP A 13 6.00 -10.90 -3.83
N LEU A 14 5.78 -10.02 -2.87
CA LEU A 14 6.42 -10.00 -1.56
C LEU A 14 5.37 -10.41 -0.52
N TYR A 15 5.74 -11.36 0.33
CA TYR A 15 4.90 -11.82 1.42
C TYR A 15 5.46 -11.38 2.75
N SER A 16 4.65 -10.72 3.55
CA SER A 16 4.92 -10.38 4.94
C SER A 16 4.03 -11.18 5.87
N LEU A 17 4.59 -11.66 6.98
CA LEU A 17 3.85 -12.52 7.92
C LEU A 17 2.75 -11.76 8.66
N VAL A 18 2.99 -10.50 8.98
CA VAL A 18 2.10 -9.69 9.80
C VAL A 18 2.11 -8.27 9.28
N ASP A 19 0.94 -7.70 9.04
CA ASP A 19 0.72 -6.26 8.94
C ASP A 19 0.36 -5.75 10.34
N ASP A 20 1.11 -4.78 10.84
CA ASP A 20 0.91 -4.17 12.15
C ASP A 20 1.16 -2.66 12.06
N TRP A 21 0.21 -1.97 11.45
CA TRP A 21 0.32 -0.57 11.16
C TRP A 21 -0.37 0.30 12.23
N HIS A 22 0.34 1.34 12.66
CA HIS A 22 -0.16 2.32 13.62
C HIS A 22 -0.10 3.74 13.05
N SER A 23 -1.19 4.50 13.23
CA SER A 23 -1.14 5.93 12.96
C SER A 23 -0.24 6.65 13.95
N THR A 24 0.38 7.74 13.50
CA THR A 24 1.13 8.63 14.38
C THR A 24 0.15 9.46 15.21
N GLN A 25 0.05 9.16 16.51
CA GLN A 25 -0.76 9.97 17.42
C GLN A 25 -0.20 11.40 17.49
N ARG A 26 -1.06 12.38 17.35
CA ARG A 26 -0.70 13.80 17.45
C ARG A 26 -1.82 14.63 18.05
N SER A 27 -1.44 15.78 18.60
CA SER A 27 -2.40 16.83 18.98
C SER A 27 -2.50 17.85 17.86
N VAL A 28 -3.69 18.25 17.52
CA VAL A 28 -3.98 19.16 16.40
C VAL A 28 -4.76 20.35 16.91
N ALA A 29 -4.31 21.55 16.57
CA ALA A 29 -5.07 22.75 16.82
C ALA A 29 -6.24 22.85 15.82
N ILE A 30 -7.45 22.94 16.33
CA ILE A 30 -8.68 23.05 15.55
C ILE A 30 -9.25 24.44 15.77
N PRO A 31 -9.44 25.26 14.73
CA PRO A 31 -10.04 26.58 14.86
C PRO A 31 -11.40 26.50 15.56
N GLY A 32 -11.58 27.29 16.62
CA GLY A 32 -12.80 27.31 17.41
C GLY A 32 -13.01 26.16 18.40
N ALA A 33 -12.16 25.12 18.39
CA ALA A 33 -12.26 23.98 19.30
C ALA A 33 -11.00 23.76 20.15
N GLY A 34 -9.95 24.58 19.98
CA GLY A 34 -8.70 24.45 20.71
C GLY A 34 -7.83 23.28 20.22
N THR A 35 -6.98 22.76 21.10
CA THR A 35 -6.11 21.64 20.78
C THR A 35 -6.79 20.32 21.14
N VAL A 36 -6.96 19.44 20.16
CA VAL A 36 -7.59 18.14 20.30
C VAL A 36 -6.55 17.03 20.07
N ARG A 37 -6.52 16.04 20.95
CA ARG A 37 -5.72 14.83 20.74
C ARG A 37 -6.48 13.89 19.82
N MET A 38 -5.87 13.60 18.67
CA MET A 38 -6.45 12.68 17.69
C MET A 38 -6.40 11.23 18.21
N PRO A 39 -7.46 10.43 17.98
CA PRO A 39 -7.42 9.01 18.33
C PRO A 39 -6.36 8.29 17.50
N GLY A 40 -5.65 7.35 18.12
CA GLY A 40 -4.77 6.44 17.39
C GLY A 40 -5.60 5.49 16.53
N ILE A 41 -5.06 5.15 15.37
CA ILE A 41 -5.61 4.10 14.51
C ILE A 41 -4.58 2.99 14.47
N HIS A 42 -5.03 1.76 14.66
CA HIS A 42 -4.22 0.56 14.56
C HIS A 42 -4.92 -0.41 13.60
N GLN A 43 -4.19 -0.90 12.62
CA GLN A 43 -4.62 -1.93 11.69
C GLN A 43 -3.69 -3.12 11.85
N HIS A 44 -4.29 -4.29 11.99
CA HIS A 44 -3.54 -5.52 12.18
C HIS A 44 -4.19 -6.67 11.41
N HIS A 45 -3.38 -7.42 10.68
CA HIS A 45 -3.75 -8.72 10.12
C HIS A 45 -2.51 -9.59 9.91
N GLU A 46 -2.73 -10.89 9.89
CA GLU A 46 -1.69 -11.84 9.52
C GLU A 46 -1.69 -12.02 8.01
N GLY A 47 -0.50 -12.13 7.46
CA GLY A 47 -0.28 -12.31 6.02
C GLY A 47 -0.59 -11.05 5.21
N ASP A 48 0.39 -10.61 4.47
CA ASP A 48 0.24 -9.46 3.56
C ASP A 48 0.97 -9.73 2.26
N TRP A 49 0.36 -9.37 1.13
CA TRP A 49 0.89 -9.57 -0.19
C TRP A 49 0.94 -8.24 -0.94
N GLU A 50 2.13 -7.76 -1.17
CA GLU A 50 2.40 -6.58 -1.98
C GLU A 50 3.24 -6.94 -3.21
N ALA A 51 3.18 -6.13 -4.26
CA ALA A 51 3.90 -6.43 -5.49
C ALA A 51 4.63 -5.22 -6.06
N VAL A 52 5.77 -5.51 -6.69
CA VAL A 52 6.41 -4.60 -7.65
C VAL A 52 6.20 -5.18 -9.04
N THR A 53 5.64 -4.38 -9.95
CA THR A 53 5.33 -4.79 -11.31
C THR A 53 6.21 -4.04 -12.31
N VAL A 54 6.90 -4.75 -13.18
CA VAL A 54 7.72 -4.18 -14.24
C VAL A 54 7.11 -4.53 -15.59
N GLY A 55 6.77 -3.51 -16.37
CA GLY A 55 6.37 -3.68 -17.77
C GLY A 55 7.57 -3.57 -18.69
N MET A 56 7.68 -4.47 -19.64
CA MET A 56 8.83 -4.59 -20.54
C MET A 56 8.40 -4.65 -22.02
N SER A 57 9.19 -4.08 -22.89
CA SER A 57 9.28 -4.49 -24.29
C SER A 57 10.20 -5.70 -24.42
N ALA A 58 10.43 -6.20 -25.63
CA ALA A 58 11.35 -7.33 -25.88
C ALA A 58 12.75 -7.12 -25.29
N ASP A 59 13.23 -5.88 -25.27
CA ASP A 59 14.63 -5.53 -25.02
C ASP A 59 14.87 -4.61 -23.81
N ARG A 60 13.81 -3.98 -23.27
CA ARG A 60 13.97 -3.01 -22.19
C ARG A 60 12.74 -2.85 -21.29
N PRO A 61 12.96 -2.49 -20.02
CA PRO A 61 11.87 -2.11 -19.14
C PRO A 61 11.28 -0.74 -19.56
N LEU A 62 9.96 -0.62 -19.42
CA LEU A 62 9.18 0.56 -19.80
C LEU A 62 8.67 1.33 -18.60
N PHE A 63 8.16 0.61 -17.59
CA PHE A 63 7.62 1.22 -16.37
C PHE A 63 7.81 0.29 -15.17
N VAL A 64 7.69 0.87 -13.99
CA VAL A 64 7.57 0.15 -12.71
C VAL A 64 6.32 0.62 -12.00
N ASP A 65 5.60 -0.30 -11.37
CA ASP A 65 4.49 -0.02 -10.45
C ASP A 65 4.79 -0.63 -9.09
N TRP A 66 4.59 0.14 -8.04
CA TRP A 66 4.72 -0.28 -6.66
C TRP A 66 3.33 -0.36 -6.05
N SER A 67 2.89 -1.55 -5.65
CA SER A 67 1.62 -1.69 -4.97
C SER A 67 1.70 -1.15 -3.55
N ALA A 68 0.63 -0.52 -3.11
CA ALA A 68 0.47 -0.02 -1.77
C ALA A 68 -0.99 -0.24 -1.36
N HIS A 69 -1.24 -1.27 -0.58
CA HIS A 69 -2.58 -1.71 -0.21
C HIS A 69 -3.41 -2.08 -1.47
N CYS A 70 -4.57 -1.47 -1.68
CA CYS A 70 -5.35 -1.64 -2.91
C CYS A 70 -5.02 -0.62 -4.00
N ALA A 71 -4.09 0.28 -3.74
CA ALA A 71 -3.63 1.32 -4.65
C ALA A 71 -2.21 1.02 -5.15
N GLY A 72 -1.50 2.03 -5.56
CA GLY A 72 -0.10 1.98 -5.95
C GLY A 72 0.32 3.23 -6.69
N GLU A 73 1.59 3.26 -7.02
CA GLU A 73 2.17 4.32 -7.83
C GLU A 73 3.00 3.71 -8.95
N TRP A 74 2.76 4.13 -10.18
CA TRP A 74 3.59 3.73 -11.28
C TRP A 74 4.39 4.90 -11.85
N ARG A 75 5.59 4.60 -12.37
CA ARG A 75 6.47 5.55 -13.04
C ARG A 75 7.05 4.96 -14.33
N PRO A 76 7.40 5.79 -15.32
CA PRO A 76 8.32 5.35 -16.38
C PRO A 76 9.59 4.78 -15.76
N PHE A 77 10.14 3.73 -16.32
CA PHE A 77 11.33 3.07 -15.76
C PHE A 77 12.51 4.01 -15.56
N ALA A 78 12.69 4.95 -16.50
CA ALA A 78 13.73 5.99 -16.42
C ALA A 78 13.59 6.92 -15.19
N GLY A 79 12.41 7.00 -14.59
CA GLY A 79 12.13 7.77 -13.37
C GLY A 79 12.22 6.95 -12.09
N ALA A 80 12.56 5.67 -12.18
CA ALA A 80 12.73 4.79 -11.01
C ALA A 80 14.13 4.97 -10.41
N THR A 81 14.22 4.83 -9.09
CA THR A 81 15.52 4.65 -8.43
C THR A 81 15.99 3.22 -8.68
N LEU A 82 17.19 3.09 -9.23
CA LEU A 82 17.77 1.80 -9.60
C LEU A 82 19.04 1.52 -8.80
N VAL A 83 19.25 0.25 -8.44
CA VAL A 83 20.51 -0.26 -7.94
C VAL A 83 21.21 -1.08 -9.01
N ALA A 84 22.53 -1.18 -8.88
CA ALA A 84 23.34 -1.98 -9.79
C ALA A 84 23.14 -3.48 -9.52
N ASP A 85 23.16 -4.25 -10.59
CA ASP A 85 23.32 -5.69 -10.55
C ASP A 85 24.78 -6.07 -10.23
N PRO A 86 25.10 -7.36 -10.09
CA PRO A 86 26.49 -7.81 -9.90
C PRO A 86 27.44 -7.44 -11.05
N GLY A 87 26.93 -7.16 -12.24
CA GLY A 87 27.69 -6.68 -13.41
C GLY A 87 27.94 -5.18 -13.40
N GLY A 88 27.37 -4.45 -12.45
CA GLY A 88 27.51 -2.99 -12.31
C GLY A 88 26.46 -2.17 -13.07
N GLU A 89 25.60 -2.79 -13.84
CA GLU A 89 24.49 -2.10 -14.52
C GLU A 89 23.35 -1.78 -13.58
N ARG A 90 22.83 -0.55 -13.64
CA ARG A 90 21.72 -0.10 -12.82
C ARG A 90 20.38 -0.52 -13.45
N THR A 91 19.98 -1.75 -13.15
CA THR A 91 18.83 -2.39 -13.78
C THR A 91 17.71 -2.78 -12.82
N HIS A 92 17.98 -2.78 -11.51
CA HIS A 92 17.02 -3.24 -10.51
C HIS A 92 16.29 -2.09 -9.86
N PRO A 93 14.95 -1.95 -10.02
CA PRO A 93 14.18 -0.94 -9.34
C PRO A 93 14.17 -1.18 -7.84
N VAL A 94 14.39 -0.11 -7.07
CA VAL A 94 14.31 -0.13 -5.61
C VAL A 94 12.86 0.02 -5.18
N SER A 95 12.47 -0.76 -4.18
CA SER A 95 11.25 -0.55 -3.42
C SER A 95 11.60 -0.24 -1.97
N TRP A 96 11.05 0.85 -1.45
CA TRP A 96 11.07 1.15 -0.03
C TRP A 96 9.83 0.59 0.61
N VAL A 97 10.01 -0.42 1.45
CA VAL A 97 8.89 -1.07 2.14
C VAL A 97 8.50 -0.21 3.35
N ALA A 98 7.24 0.11 3.46
CA ALA A 98 6.72 0.89 4.59
C ALA A 98 6.71 0.07 5.88
N LEU A 99 6.99 0.75 6.98
CA LEU A 99 7.00 0.15 8.32
C LEU A 99 5.57 -0.19 8.76
N GLY A 100 5.36 -1.43 9.10
CA GLY A 100 4.10 -1.98 9.58
C GLY A 100 3.13 -2.36 8.48
N SER A 101 2.89 -1.49 7.50
CA SER A 101 1.92 -1.73 6.41
C SER A 101 2.50 -2.45 5.19
N HIS A 102 3.81 -2.61 5.11
CA HIS A 102 4.57 -3.23 4.00
C HIS A 102 4.29 -2.64 2.60
N ALA A 103 3.53 -1.55 2.50
CA ALA A 103 3.29 -0.86 1.24
C ALA A 103 4.60 -0.57 0.52
N ASN A 104 4.63 -0.80 -0.78
CA ASN A 104 5.78 -0.51 -1.61
C ASN A 104 5.79 0.95 -2.03
N LEU A 105 6.90 1.63 -1.83
CA LEU A 105 7.07 3.05 -2.16
C LEU A 105 8.22 3.22 -3.15
N PRO A 106 8.07 4.09 -4.17
CA PRO A 106 9.11 4.35 -5.18
C PRO A 106 10.27 5.20 -4.66
N THR A 107 10.13 5.82 -3.50
CA THR A 107 11.11 6.73 -2.89
C THR A 107 11.07 6.63 -1.37
N PRO A 108 12.17 6.97 -0.66
CA PRO A 108 12.24 6.92 0.81
C PRO A 108 11.51 8.10 1.46
N VAL A 109 10.24 8.23 1.18
CA VAL A 109 9.38 9.29 1.69
C VAL A 109 8.26 8.73 2.54
N THR A 110 7.66 9.60 3.32
CA THR A 110 6.39 9.30 3.98
C THR A 110 5.28 9.56 2.98
N ALA A 111 4.50 8.53 2.66
CA ALA A 111 3.38 8.61 1.74
C ALA A 111 2.05 8.57 2.48
N ARG A 112 1.01 9.14 1.88
CA ARG A 112 -0.36 9.00 2.37
C ARG A 112 -0.95 7.72 1.80
N PRO A 113 -1.27 6.72 2.62
CA PRO A 113 -1.93 5.53 2.14
C PRO A 113 -3.34 5.89 1.66
N ARG A 114 -3.77 5.21 0.62
CA ARG A 114 -5.12 5.35 0.07
C ARG A 114 -5.98 4.12 0.37
N TRP A 115 -5.53 3.28 1.30
CA TRP A 115 -6.14 2.00 1.59
C TRP A 115 -7.61 2.09 2.04
N TRP A 116 -8.01 3.14 2.71
CA TRP A 116 -9.42 3.32 3.09
C TRP A 116 -10.36 3.66 1.92
N ASN A 117 -9.82 4.09 0.79
CA ASN A 117 -10.60 4.24 -0.43
C ASN A 117 -10.96 2.89 -1.06
N CYS A 118 -10.34 1.81 -0.61
CA CYS A 118 -10.50 0.48 -1.16
C CYS A 118 -11.74 -0.23 -0.64
N ASP A 119 -12.09 0.03 0.62
CA ASP A 119 -13.29 -0.50 1.25
C ASP A 119 -14.08 0.62 1.93
N PRO A 120 -15.22 1.01 1.38
CA PRO A 120 -16.07 2.04 1.97
C PRO A 120 -16.49 1.75 3.41
N ARG A 121 -16.51 0.49 3.84
CA ARG A 121 -16.82 0.12 5.23
C ARG A 121 -15.72 0.56 6.19
N VAL A 122 -14.46 0.50 5.75
CA VAL A 122 -13.30 0.98 6.52
C VAL A 122 -13.41 2.49 6.70
N ALA A 123 -13.57 3.23 5.60
CA ALA A 123 -13.70 4.67 5.64
C ALA A 123 -14.87 5.10 6.54
N THR A 124 -16.01 4.44 6.42
CA THR A 124 -17.20 4.72 7.25
C THR A 124 -16.92 4.44 8.73
N PHE A 125 -16.30 3.32 9.05
CA PHE A 125 -15.96 2.97 10.42
C PHE A 125 -15.01 3.98 11.06
N VAL A 126 -13.90 4.30 10.38
CA VAL A 126 -12.93 5.29 10.87
C VAL A 126 -13.60 6.64 11.07
N HIS A 127 -14.36 7.11 10.08
CA HIS A 127 -15.05 8.40 10.17
C HIS A 127 -16.01 8.47 11.36
N GLN A 128 -16.86 7.47 11.54
CA GLN A 128 -17.81 7.40 12.66
C GLN A 128 -17.10 7.41 14.03
N ARG A 129 -15.99 6.67 14.15
CA ARG A 129 -15.24 6.60 15.41
C ARG A 129 -14.48 7.90 15.71
N VAL A 130 -13.87 8.49 14.71
CA VAL A 130 -13.21 9.80 14.84
C VAL A 130 -14.25 10.84 15.22
N GLN A 131 -15.41 10.87 14.58
CA GLN A 131 -16.50 11.78 14.90
C GLN A 131 -16.99 11.63 16.36
N ALA A 132 -17.07 10.40 16.84
CA ALA A 132 -17.45 10.13 18.22
C ALA A 132 -16.44 10.67 19.26
N VAL A 133 -15.15 10.76 18.87
CA VAL A 133 -14.08 11.23 19.76
C VAL A 133 -13.91 12.76 19.71
N ILE A 134 -13.84 13.33 18.50
CA ILE A 134 -13.53 14.76 18.33
C ILE A 134 -14.72 15.63 17.94
N GLY A 135 -15.86 15.02 17.64
CA GLY A 135 -17.09 15.72 17.28
C GLY A 135 -17.17 16.13 15.81
N ALA A 136 -18.41 16.34 15.34
CA ALA A 136 -18.68 16.69 13.94
C ALA A 136 -18.11 18.06 13.54
N VAL A 137 -18.11 19.02 14.45
CA VAL A 137 -17.57 20.38 14.20
C VAL A 137 -16.08 20.33 13.93
N ALA A 138 -15.33 19.54 14.71
CA ALA A 138 -13.90 19.37 14.53
C ALA A 138 -13.57 18.68 13.19
N ILE A 139 -14.34 17.67 12.80
CA ILE A 139 -14.19 17.01 11.49
C ILE A 139 -14.46 18.00 10.35
N ALA A 140 -15.52 18.77 10.43
CA ALA A 140 -15.84 19.78 9.43
C ALA A 140 -14.73 20.84 9.31
N ALA A 141 -14.14 21.26 10.43
CA ALA A 141 -13.04 22.23 10.45
C ALA A 141 -11.73 21.66 9.88
N LEU A 142 -11.48 20.36 10.02
CA LEU A 142 -10.31 19.70 9.44
C LEU A 142 -10.47 19.47 7.94
N GLY A 143 -11.66 19.12 7.47
CA GLY A 143 -11.92 18.88 6.06
C GLY A 143 -10.91 17.93 5.43
N SER A 144 -10.26 18.34 4.35
CA SER A 144 -9.25 17.53 3.63
C SER A 144 -7.96 17.27 4.42
N ARG A 145 -7.76 17.93 5.58
CA ARG A 145 -6.60 17.70 6.46
C ARG A 145 -6.84 16.61 7.50
N LEU A 146 -8.00 15.96 7.48
CA LEU A 146 -8.34 14.94 8.47
C LEU A 146 -7.33 13.80 8.49
N ASP A 147 -6.88 13.35 7.33
CA ASP A 147 -5.90 12.25 7.21
C ASP A 147 -4.56 12.62 7.84
N ASP A 148 -4.09 13.86 7.57
CA ASP A 148 -2.88 14.38 8.18
C ASP A 148 -3.04 14.51 9.70
N ALA A 149 -4.19 14.99 10.13
CA ALA A 149 -4.52 15.14 11.55
C ALA A 149 -4.55 13.80 12.28
N LEU A 150 -5.05 12.76 11.62
CA LEU A 150 -5.06 11.39 12.14
C LEU A 150 -3.68 10.72 12.09
N GLY A 151 -2.71 11.31 11.38
CA GLY A 151 -1.39 10.73 11.24
C GLY A 151 -1.37 9.44 10.41
N ILE A 152 -2.25 9.37 9.42
CA ILE A 152 -2.34 8.23 8.50
C ILE A 152 -1.25 8.38 7.45
N LEU A 153 -0.15 7.70 7.66
CA LEU A 153 1.05 7.82 6.82
C LEU A 153 1.75 6.48 6.74
N ASP A 154 2.05 6.05 5.52
CA ASP A 154 3.05 5.01 5.26
C ASP A 154 4.43 5.63 5.33
N ARG A 155 5.27 5.09 6.18
CA ARG A 155 6.63 5.56 6.37
C ARG A 155 7.60 4.57 5.77
N ALA A 156 8.33 4.99 4.76
CA ALA A 156 9.39 4.17 4.19
C ALA A 156 10.37 3.72 5.27
N GLY A 157 10.76 2.47 5.22
CA GLY A 157 11.85 1.96 6.03
C GLY A 157 13.17 2.63 5.63
N SER A 158 14.06 2.80 6.58
CA SER A 158 15.43 3.36 6.38
C SER A 158 16.50 2.26 6.39
N GLY A 159 16.11 1.02 6.16
CA GLY A 159 16.99 -0.14 6.23
C GLY A 159 18.04 -0.20 5.12
N THR A 160 19.00 -1.09 5.30
CA THR A 160 19.96 -1.45 4.25
C THR A 160 19.22 -2.16 3.11
N PRO A 161 19.58 -1.89 1.84
CA PRO A 161 19.04 -2.64 0.72
C PRO A 161 19.21 -4.14 0.92
N GLN A 162 18.12 -4.87 0.76
CA GLN A 162 18.09 -6.34 0.85
C GLN A 162 17.86 -6.90 -0.54
N ALA A 163 18.67 -7.88 -0.93
CA ALA A 163 18.40 -8.70 -2.10
C ALA A 163 17.82 -10.03 -1.61
N PHE A 164 16.67 -10.41 -2.14
CA PHE A 164 16.01 -11.67 -1.79
C PHE A 164 16.18 -12.68 -2.92
N PRO A 165 16.37 -13.98 -2.59
CA PRO A 165 16.31 -15.02 -3.59
C PRO A 165 14.89 -15.05 -4.18
N LEU A 166 14.82 -15.03 -5.51
CA LEU A 166 13.55 -15.09 -6.22
C LEU A 166 13.20 -16.53 -6.56
N ALA A 167 11.96 -16.92 -6.34
CA ALA A 167 11.41 -18.17 -6.83
C ALA A 167 10.41 -17.89 -7.95
N LEU A 168 10.58 -18.53 -9.10
CA LEU A 168 9.60 -18.45 -10.16
C LEU A 168 8.31 -19.13 -9.70
N VAL A 169 7.22 -18.38 -9.66
CA VAL A 169 5.89 -18.87 -9.30
C VAL A 169 4.93 -18.74 -10.48
N ASN A 170 4.00 -19.66 -10.58
CA ASN A 170 2.93 -19.64 -11.54
C ASN A 170 1.63 -20.07 -10.85
N ARG A 171 0.53 -20.12 -11.60
CA ARG A 171 -0.80 -20.45 -11.05
C ARG A 171 -0.90 -21.83 -10.38
N THR A 172 0.03 -22.73 -10.64
CA THR A 172 0.06 -24.10 -10.10
C THR A 172 1.06 -24.26 -8.97
N THR A 173 1.89 -23.25 -8.70
CA THR A 173 2.91 -23.28 -7.67
C THR A 173 2.31 -22.90 -6.31
N TRP A 174 2.57 -23.69 -5.27
CA TRP A 174 2.34 -23.21 -3.91
C TRP A 174 3.30 -22.02 -3.63
N PRO A 175 2.88 -20.91 -3.07
CA PRO A 175 1.61 -20.67 -2.36
C PRO A 175 0.44 -20.21 -3.25
N MET A 176 0.59 -20.08 -4.55
CA MET A 176 -0.43 -19.54 -5.46
C MET A 176 -1.68 -20.43 -5.58
N THR A 177 -1.53 -21.72 -5.28
CA THR A 177 -2.65 -22.68 -5.24
C THR A 177 -3.32 -22.78 -3.89
N PHE A 178 -2.83 -22.07 -2.87
CA PHE A 178 -3.42 -22.14 -1.53
C PHE A 178 -4.86 -21.60 -1.56
N PRO A 179 -5.86 -22.44 -1.25
CA PRO A 179 -7.27 -22.05 -1.38
C PRO A 179 -7.80 -21.30 -0.15
N GLY A 180 -6.99 -21.22 0.90
CA GLY A 180 -7.36 -20.59 2.18
C GLY A 180 -7.09 -19.09 2.22
N ILE A 181 -7.28 -18.55 3.39
CA ILE A 181 -6.91 -17.17 3.73
C ILE A 181 -5.53 -17.17 4.38
N TRP A 182 -4.77 -16.12 4.13
CA TRP A 182 -3.43 -15.95 4.68
C TRP A 182 -3.51 -15.28 6.05
N GLY A 183 -3.74 -16.08 7.08
CA GLY A 183 -3.78 -15.62 8.46
C GLY A 183 -5.17 -15.25 8.99
N GLY A 184 -5.19 -14.51 10.10
CA GLY A 184 -6.40 -14.08 10.78
C GLY A 184 -7.14 -12.96 10.07
N ARG A 185 -8.34 -12.67 10.55
CA ARG A 185 -9.14 -11.58 10.03
C ARG A 185 -8.52 -10.24 10.38
N GLU A 186 -8.55 -9.33 9.42
CA GLU A 186 -8.14 -7.96 9.65
C GLU A 186 -8.91 -7.34 10.82
N ARG A 187 -8.18 -6.66 11.67
CA ARG A 187 -8.70 -5.89 12.80
C ARG A 187 -8.26 -4.45 12.71
N MET A 188 -9.20 -3.55 12.86
CA MET A 188 -8.94 -2.12 12.93
C MET A 188 -9.47 -1.56 14.25
N GLU A 189 -8.64 -0.75 14.88
CA GLU A 189 -8.96 -0.06 16.11
C GLU A 189 -8.82 1.46 15.91
N VAL A 190 -9.75 2.21 16.50
CA VAL A 190 -9.70 3.67 16.54
C VAL A 190 -9.88 4.10 17.98
N GLY A 191 -8.79 4.54 18.61
CA GLY A 191 -8.77 4.75 20.06
C GLY A 191 -9.06 3.45 20.82
N PRO A 192 -9.96 3.47 21.82
CA PRO A 192 -10.31 2.27 22.59
C PRO A 192 -11.32 1.34 21.89
N ALA A 193 -11.82 1.72 20.72
CA ALA A 193 -12.82 0.96 19.98
C ALA A 193 -12.18 0.14 18.86
N GLY A 194 -12.40 -1.17 18.88
CA GLY A 194 -11.91 -2.10 17.86
C GLY A 194 -13.04 -2.78 17.11
N ARG A 195 -12.79 -3.13 15.85
CA ARG A 195 -13.69 -3.92 15.01
C ARG A 195 -12.89 -4.85 14.10
N ALA A 196 -13.31 -6.11 14.04
CA ALA A 196 -12.89 -7.01 12.98
C ALA A 196 -13.60 -6.62 11.69
N LEU A 197 -12.85 -6.37 10.63
CA LEU A 197 -13.41 -5.96 9.33
C LEU A 197 -13.91 -7.13 8.51
N GLY A 198 -13.53 -8.34 8.88
CA GLY A 198 -14.13 -9.57 8.34
C GLY A 198 -13.51 -10.10 7.06
N TRP A 199 -12.46 -9.48 6.56
CA TRP A 199 -11.70 -10.03 5.44
C TRP A 199 -10.25 -10.36 5.87
N SER A 200 -9.59 -11.13 5.08
CA SER A 200 -8.18 -11.50 5.24
C SER A 200 -7.50 -11.37 3.88
N PRO A 201 -6.19 -11.16 3.83
CA PRO A 201 -5.48 -11.03 2.57
C PRO A 201 -5.73 -12.24 1.66
N PRO A 202 -6.21 -12.04 0.44
CA PRO A 202 -6.39 -13.12 -0.51
C PRO A 202 -5.05 -13.56 -1.08
N THR A 203 -4.97 -14.79 -1.54
CA THR A 203 -3.85 -15.26 -2.37
C THR A 203 -3.65 -14.33 -3.56
N PRO A 204 -2.42 -14.03 -4.00
CA PRO A 204 -2.15 -13.11 -5.12
C PRO A 204 -2.98 -13.40 -6.37
N THR A 205 -3.18 -14.69 -6.73
CA THR A 205 -3.98 -15.09 -7.89
C THR A 205 -5.44 -14.63 -7.83
N LEU A 206 -5.95 -14.25 -6.68
CA LEU A 206 -7.28 -13.69 -6.50
C LEU A 206 -7.32 -12.15 -6.56
N GLN A 207 -6.17 -11.51 -6.49
CA GLN A 207 -6.07 -10.05 -6.51
C GLN A 207 -6.23 -9.49 -7.93
N PRO A 208 -6.86 -8.30 -8.07
CA PRO A 208 -7.00 -7.64 -9.37
C PRO A 208 -5.65 -7.40 -10.06
N LEU A 209 -4.62 -7.03 -9.31
CA LEU A 209 -3.27 -6.77 -9.84
C LEU A 209 -2.65 -8.01 -10.50
N TRP A 210 -2.88 -9.22 -9.97
CA TRP A 210 -2.44 -10.46 -10.60
C TRP A 210 -3.23 -10.75 -11.88
N ARG A 211 -4.56 -10.62 -11.80
CA ARG A 211 -5.46 -11.05 -12.89
C ARG A 211 -5.43 -10.12 -14.09
N ASN A 212 -5.38 -8.81 -13.82
CA ASN A 212 -5.49 -7.76 -14.82
C ASN A 212 -4.51 -6.61 -14.51
N PRO A 213 -3.19 -6.85 -14.53
CA PRO A 213 -2.20 -5.86 -14.07
C PRO A 213 -2.33 -4.52 -14.79
N LEU A 214 -2.51 -4.54 -16.09
CA LEU A 214 -2.57 -3.30 -16.88
C LEU A 214 -3.82 -2.48 -16.58
N THR A 215 -4.98 -3.12 -16.44
CA THR A 215 -6.21 -2.42 -16.06
C THR A 215 -6.09 -1.86 -14.64
N THR A 216 -5.52 -2.63 -13.72
CA THR A 216 -5.34 -2.19 -12.34
C THR A 216 -4.36 -1.01 -12.25
N ILE A 217 -3.23 -1.07 -12.96
CA ILE A 217 -2.21 -0.02 -12.91
C ILE A 217 -2.67 1.27 -13.61
N PHE A 218 -3.25 1.16 -14.80
CA PHE A 218 -3.54 2.32 -15.64
C PHE A 218 -5.01 2.74 -15.64
N GLY A 219 -5.93 1.85 -15.32
CA GLY A 219 -7.37 2.10 -15.29
C GLY A 219 -7.95 2.42 -13.91
N ASP A 220 -7.22 2.12 -12.84
CA ASP A 220 -7.67 2.39 -11.48
C ASP A 220 -7.41 3.86 -11.10
N ALA A 221 -8.49 4.58 -10.80
CA ALA A 221 -8.42 5.99 -10.38
C ALA A 221 -7.68 6.20 -9.04
N SER A 222 -7.50 5.14 -8.23
CA SER A 222 -6.73 5.19 -6.98
C SER A 222 -5.22 5.20 -7.22
N ARG A 223 -4.75 4.78 -8.41
CA ARG A 223 -3.34 4.76 -8.77
C ARG A 223 -2.91 6.08 -9.42
N SER A 224 -1.90 6.70 -8.87
CA SER A 224 -1.35 7.94 -9.40
C SER A 224 -0.24 7.69 -10.42
N ARG A 225 -0.17 8.55 -11.45
CA ARG A 225 1.05 8.70 -12.22
C ARG A 225 2.07 9.43 -11.36
N GLY A 226 3.25 8.88 -11.16
CA GLY A 226 4.37 9.62 -10.60
C GLY A 226 4.69 10.81 -11.52
N ARG A 227 4.68 11.99 -10.98
CA ARG A 227 5.10 13.22 -11.67
C ARG A 227 6.59 13.38 -11.61
#